data_51daf851c64f4f1b2fd83d44b1426585
#
_entry.id   51daf851c64f4f1b2fd83d44b1426585
#
_cell.length_a   1.000
_cell.length_b   1.000
_cell.length_c   1.000
_cell.angle_alpha   90.00
_cell.angle_beta   90.00
_cell.angle_gamma   90.00
#
_symmetry.space_group_name_H-M   'P 1'
#
loop_
_entity.id
_entity.type
_entity.pdbx_description
1 polymer ?
#
loop_
_entity_poly.entity_id
_entity_poly.type
_entity_poly.pdbx_seq_one_letter_code
_entity_poly.pdbx_strand_id
1 'polypeptide(L)'
;MREPRTFRKALITGITGSGGSYLAEHILEQHPEVQVRGIARWHSTTAHQNLSAIQDSVKIHECDLLDFSSVLQVLRDVQPDVIFHLASHANVWAGFTTPLSVLNNNIMGTANLFEAVRSAKIDPVIQLCSTSEVYGQVDPQNVPIKEDCPLQPSSPYAVSKTAQDHLGFTYWRCYDQQIIRTRMFAYFNPRRTDLFSTSFARQVALIEAGKQEELLHGNLDSVRTMIDVRDAMKSYWDASVFCKPGEAYNIGGPKSIKIGELLEVLKQLANCEIPSRVNPELLRPADVTLQIPDISKFVQETGWQAKYSFEESVEHLLNFWRNKV
;
A
#
# COMPACT_ATOMS: atom_id res chain seq x y z
N MET A 1 13.71 18.61 13.18
CA MET A 1 13.20 17.21 13.21
C MET A 1 12.80 16.89 14.64
N ARG A 2 11.74 16.12 14.81
CA ARG A 2 11.28 15.61 16.12
C ARG A 2 12.24 14.52 16.59
N GLU A 3 12.34 14.29 17.91
CA GLU A 3 13.05 13.10 18.40
C GLU A 3 12.39 11.83 17.83
N PRO A 4 13.18 10.90 17.28
CA PRO A 4 12.66 9.68 16.71
C PRO A 4 11.98 8.81 17.78
N ARG A 5 10.81 8.27 17.46
CA ARG A 5 10.13 7.30 18.33
C ARG A 5 10.81 5.95 18.24
N THR A 6 10.83 5.22 19.32
CA THR A 6 11.34 3.84 19.40
C THR A 6 10.20 2.88 19.69
N PHE A 7 10.23 1.72 19.07
CA PHE A 7 9.20 0.69 19.20
C PHE A 7 9.82 -0.65 19.59
N ARG A 8 9.11 -1.44 20.37
CA ARG A 8 9.48 -2.82 20.72
C ARG A 8 8.53 -3.85 20.13
N LYS A 9 7.26 -3.45 19.90
CA LYS A 9 6.22 -4.33 19.36
C LYS A 9 5.46 -3.62 18.26
N ALA A 10 5.52 -4.16 17.06
CA ALA A 10 4.76 -3.72 15.91
C ALA A 10 3.62 -4.68 15.61
N LEU A 11 2.41 -4.16 15.42
CA LEU A 11 1.26 -4.92 14.94
C LEU A 11 0.92 -4.51 13.52
N ILE A 12 0.91 -5.45 12.59
CA ILE A 12 0.58 -5.21 11.17
C ILE A 12 -0.77 -5.84 10.87
N THR A 13 -1.79 -5.02 10.60
CA THR A 13 -3.04 -5.55 10.04
C THR A 13 -2.86 -5.80 8.54
N GLY A 14 -3.33 -6.95 8.05
CA GLY A 14 -3.09 -7.36 6.67
C GLY A 14 -1.65 -7.81 6.39
N ILE A 15 -0.96 -8.36 7.39
CA ILE A 15 0.43 -8.84 7.29
C ILE A 15 0.63 -9.87 6.18
N THR A 16 -0.37 -10.71 5.89
CA THR A 16 -0.33 -11.73 4.82
C THR A 16 -0.49 -11.14 3.42
N GLY A 17 -0.89 -9.88 3.34
CA GLY A 17 -1.03 -9.15 2.08
C GLY A 17 0.31 -8.79 1.45
N SER A 18 0.24 -8.33 0.21
CA SER A 18 1.44 -7.98 -0.58
C SER A 18 2.27 -6.84 0.03
N GLY A 19 1.66 -5.82 0.63
CA GLY A 19 2.38 -4.74 1.32
C GLY A 19 2.80 -5.13 2.73
N GLY A 20 1.88 -5.74 3.51
CA GLY A 20 2.14 -6.11 4.90
C GLY A 20 3.30 -7.09 5.07
N SER A 21 3.46 -8.03 4.13
CA SER A 21 4.57 -8.98 4.15
C SER A 21 5.93 -8.32 3.88
N TYR A 22 6.02 -7.39 2.93
CA TYR A 22 7.24 -6.60 2.71
C TYR A 22 7.57 -5.68 3.89
N LEU A 23 6.55 -5.10 4.55
CA LEU A 23 6.78 -4.31 5.76
C LEU A 23 7.29 -5.17 6.91
N ALA A 24 6.77 -6.38 7.08
CA ALA A 24 7.25 -7.31 8.09
C ALA A 24 8.71 -7.69 7.84
N GLU A 25 9.08 -8.02 6.60
CA GLU A 25 10.46 -8.28 6.18
C GLU A 25 11.36 -7.08 6.48
N HIS A 26 10.95 -5.87 6.08
CA HIS A 26 11.71 -4.64 6.35
C HIS A 26 11.97 -4.45 7.85
N ILE A 27 10.96 -4.63 8.70
CA ILE A 27 11.12 -4.45 10.16
C ILE A 27 12.07 -5.51 10.71
N LEU A 28 11.92 -6.77 10.34
CA LEU A 28 12.78 -7.85 10.83
C LEU A 28 14.25 -7.68 10.41
N GLU A 29 14.50 -7.15 9.21
CA GLU A 29 15.85 -6.95 8.69
C GLU A 29 16.54 -5.70 9.26
N GLN A 30 15.80 -4.59 9.37
CA GLN A 30 16.39 -3.29 9.73
C GLN A 30 16.21 -2.94 11.21
N HIS A 31 15.27 -3.59 11.90
CA HIS A 31 14.91 -3.34 13.31
C HIS A 31 14.71 -4.67 14.06
N PRO A 32 15.75 -5.52 14.14
CA PRO A 32 15.65 -6.88 14.70
C PRO A 32 15.25 -6.91 16.19
N GLU A 33 15.35 -5.78 16.89
CA GLU A 33 14.88 -5.61 18.27
C GLU A 33 13.35 -5.53 18.38
N VAL A 34 12.64 -5.31 17.26
CA VAL A 34 11.19 -5.14 17.25
C VAL A 34 10.48 -6.46 17.03
N GLN A 35 9.59 -6.81 17.95
CA GLN A 35 8.73 -7.98 17.79
C GLN A 35 7.62 -7.69 16.80
N VAL A 36 7.60 -8.41 15.68
CA VAL A 36 6.55 -8.29 14.67
C VAL A 36 5.38 -9.23 14.98
N ARG A 37 4.20 -8.65 15.07
CA ARG A 37 2.91 -9.34 15.22
C ARG A 37 2.02 -9.00 14.04
N GLY A 38 1.15 -9.92 13.65
CA GLY A 38 0.23 -9.67 12.55
C GLY A 38 -1.19 -10.10 12.83
N ILE A 39 -2.14 -9.42 12.16
CA ILE A 39 -3.54 -9.85 12.11
C ILE A 39 -3.82 -10.42 10.72
N ALA A 40 -4.40 -11.61 10.67
CA ALA A 40 -4.92 -12.23 9.46
C ALA A 40 -6.27 -12.90 9.74
N ARG A 41 -7.15 -12.91 8.73
CA ARG A 41 -8.40 -13.67 8.81
C ARG A 41 -8.12 -15.15 8.62
N TRP A 42 -8.86 -15.98 9.34
CA TRP A 42 -8.82 -17.41 9.15
C TRP A 42 -9.46 -17.82 7.82
N HIS A 43 -8.85 -18.77 7.14
CA HIS A 43 -9.39 -19.47 5.98
C HIS A 43 -8.97 -20.94 6.03
N SER A 44 -9.87 -21.84 5.69
CA SER A 44 -9.62 -23.30 5.72
C SER A 44 -8.48 -23.77 4.81
N THR A 45 -8.12 -22.96 3.82
CA THR A 45 -7.08 -23.24 2.82
C THR A 45 -5.93 -22.24 2.87
N THR A 46 -5.69 -21.62 4.03
CA THR A 46 -4.71 -20.55 4.14
C THR A 46 -3.30 -21.08 4.08
N ALA A 47 -2.59 -20.80 2.99
CA ALA A 47 -1.14 -20.79 2.96
C ALA A 47 -0.68 -19.33 2.97
N HIS A 48 0.05 -18.91 4.01
CA HIS A 48 0.61 -17.55 4.08
C HIS A 48 1.86 -17.43 3.20
N GLN A 49 1.72 -17.69 1.89
CA GLN A 49 2.83 -17.76 0.93
C GLN A 49 3.74 -16.55 0.97
N ASN A 50 3.18 -15.35 1.16
CA ASN A 50 3.97 -14.12 1.24
C ASN A 50 4.83 -14.03 2.50
N LEU A 51 4.60 -14.85 3.50
CA LEU A 51 5.34 -14.90 4.76
C LEU A 51 6.26 -16.12 4.87
N SER A 52 6.34 -16.98 3.85
CA SER A 52 7.09 -18.25 3.92
C SER A 52 8.54 -18.08 4.35
N ALA A 53 9.21 -16.99 3.96
CA ALA A 53 10.59 -16.71 4.34
C ALA A 53 10.76 -16.23 5.80
N ILE A 54 9.69 -15.72 6.43
CA ILE A 54 9.74 -15.11 7.75
C ILE A 54 8.72 -15.70 8.74
N GLN A 55 8.06 -16.80 8.39
CA GLN A 55 6.96 -17.38 9.17
C GLN A 55 7.32 -17.67 10.63
N ASP A 56 8.56 -18.11 10.89
CA ASP A 56 9.03 -18.44 12.23
C ASP A 56 9.43 -17.19 13.05
N SER A 57 9.56 -16.03 12.38
CA SER A 57 9.95 -14.76 13.00
C SER A 57 8.76 -13.85 13.31
N VAL A 58 7.55 -14.21 12.83
CA VAL A 58 6.32 -13.44 13.05
C VAL A 58 5.27 -14.27 13.77
N LYS A 59 4.53 -13.65 14.69
CA LYS A 59 3.35 -14.29 15.30
C LYS A 59 2.09 -13.70 14.71
N ILE A 60 1.25 -14.56 14.12
CA ILE A 60 -0.03 -14.18 13.51
C ILE A 60 -1.16 -14.45 14.52
N HIS A 61 -2.05 -13.48 14.66
CA HIS A 61 -3.30 -13.58 15.42
C HIS A 61 -4.45 -13.71 14.43
N GLU A 62 -5.28 -14.73 14.58
CA GLU A 62 -6.51 -14.87 13.80
C GLU A 62 -7.52 -13.85 14.29
N CYS A 63 -7.93 -12.94 13.40
CA CYS A 63 -8.84 -11.85 13.75
C CYS A 63 -9.46 -11.27 12.48
N ASP A 64 -10.77 -11.05 12.50
CA ASP A 64 -11.48 -10.24 11.51
C ASP A 64 -11.66 -8.82 12.05
N LEU A 65 -11.23 -7.81 11.30
CA LEU A 65 -11.42 -6.41 11.68
C LEU A 65 -12.89 -6.00 11.78
N LEU A 66 -13.81 -6.75 11.18
CA LEU A 66 -15.25 -6.53 11.35
C LEU A 66 -15.81 -7.08 12.67
N ASP A 67 -15.05 -7.93 13.36
CA ASP A 67 -15.40 -8.40 14.69
C ASP A 67 -14.64 -7.60 15.77
N PHE A 68 -15.31 -6.62 16.34
CA PHE A 68 -14.77 -5.76 17.38
C PHE A 68 -14.18 -6.55 18.57
N SER A 69 -14.85 -7.66 18.97
CA SER A 69 -14.40 -8.45 20.12
C SER A 69 -13.05 -9.11 19.88
N SER A 70 -12.83 -9.66 18.67
CA SER A 70 -11.55 -10.26 18.29
C SER A 70 -10.44 -9.22 18.17
N VAL A 71 -10.73 -8.03 17.61
CA VAL A 71 -9.77 -6.93 17.54
C VAL A 71 -9.36 -6.47 18.93
N LEU A 72 -10.33 -6.27 19.82
CA LEU A 72 -10.06 -5.85 21.21
C LEU A 72 -9.22 -6.88 21.98
N GLN A 73 -9.50 -8.17 21.79
CA GLN A 73 -8.72 -9.26 22.41
C GLN A 73 -7.27 -9.23 21.93
N VAL A 74 -7.03 -9.14 20.62
CA VAL A 74 -5.67 -9.07 20.06
C VAL A 74 -4.91 -7.87 20.59
N LEU A 75 -5.53 -6.69 20.68
CA LEU A 75 -4.86 -5.49 21.19
C LEU A 75 -4.50 -5.62 22.68
N ARG A 76 -5.36 -6.25 23.50
CA ARG A 76 -5.08 -6.52 24.91
C ARG A 76 -3.93 -7.51 25.11
N ASP A 77 -3.85 -8.53 24.23
CA ASP A 77 -2.81 -9.56 24.32
C ASP A 77 -1.45 -9.04 23.81
N VAL A 78 -1.47 -8.26 22.73
CA VAL A 78 -0.24 -7.78 22.07
C VAL A 78 0.32 -6.55 22.78
N GLN A 79 -0.52 -5.58 23.15
CA GLN A 79 -0.09 -4.26 23.65
C GLN A 79 0.97 -3.63 22.73
N PRO A 80 0.64 -3.32 21.46
CA PRO A 80 1.61 -2.80 20.50
C PRO A 80 2.02 -1.36 20.80
N ASP A 81 3.27 -1.01 20.49
CA ASP A 81 3.77 0.38 20.52
C ASP A 81 3.43 1.09 19.20
N VAL A 82 3.37 0.31 18.11
CA VAL A 82 3.00 0.82 16.78
C VAL A 82 2.06 -0.15 16.08
N ILE A 83 1.06 0.40 15.39
CA ILE A 83 0.13 -0.35 14.53
C ILE A 83 0.28 0.17 13.11
N PHE A 84 0.59 -0.74 12.18
CA PHE A 84 0.55 -0.48 10.75
C PHE A 84 -0.78 -1.00 10.20
N HIS A 85 -1.68 -0.07 9.85
CA HIS A 85 -3.01 -0.44 9.38
C HIS A 85 -3.07 -0.52 7.85
N LEU A 86 -2.67 -1.68 7.30
CA LEU A 86 -2.64 -1.96 5.88
C LEU A 86 -3.80 -2.84 5.39
N ALA A 87 -4.52 -3.51 6.31
CA ALA A 87 -5.66 -4.35 5.94
C ALA A 87 -6.73 -3.54 5.21
N SER A 88 -7.02 -3.92 3.99
CA SER A 88 -8.01 -3.27 3.14
C SER A 88 -8.41 -4.19 1.99
N HIS A 89 -9.64 -4.08 1.50
CA HIS A 89 -9.97 -4.52 0.15
C HIS A 89 -9.41 -3.46 -0.81
N ALA A 90 -8.21 -3.69 -1.33
CA ALA A 90 -7.41 -2.69 -2.05
C ALA A 90 -7.56 -2.74 -3.58
N ASN A 91 -8.34 -3.68 -4.11
CA ASN A 91 -8.58 -3.80 -5.55
C ASN A 91 -9.65 -2.81 -5.99
N VAL A 92 -9.30 -1.88 -6.89
CA VAL A 92 -10.20 -0.84 -7.41
C VAL A 92 -11.34 -1.46 -8.22
N TRP A 93 -11.08 -2.53 -9.00
CA TRP A 93 -12.11 -3.26 -9.78
C TRP A 93 -13.13 -3.94 -8.87
N ALA A 94 -12.70 -4.56 -7.78
CA ALA A 94 -13.60 -5.09 -6.77
C ALA A 94 -14.52 -4.00 -6.19
N GLY A 95 -14.06 -2.76 -6.13
CA GLY A 95 -14.87 -1.62 -5.75
C GLY A 95 -16.07 -1.39 -6.67
N PHE A 96 -15.94 -1.65 -7.96
CA PHE A 96 -17.05 -1.52 -8.91
C PHE A 96 -17.98 -2.74 -8.91
N THR A 97 -17.45 -3.95 -8.68
CA THR A 97 -18.25 -5.19 -8.70
C THR A 97 -18.92 -5.51 -7.37
N THR A 98 -18.27 -5.21 -6.24
CA THR A 98 -18.76 -5.48 -4.88
C THR A 98 -18.59 -4.28 -3.96
N PRO A 99 -19.19 -3.11 -4.29
CA PRO A 99 -18.92 -1.85 -3.59
C PRO A 99 -19.26 -1.90 -2.10
N LEU A 100 -20.37 -2.51 -1.72
CA LEU A 100 -20.79 -2.58 -0.31
C LEU A 100 -19.83 -3.40 0.53
N SER A 101 -19.28 -4.50 -0.02
CA SER A 101 -18.25 -5.29 0.68
C SER A 101 -16.98 -4.48 0.92
N VAL A 102 -16.52 -3.71 -0.09
CA VAL A 102 -15.35 -2.83 0.02
C VAL A 102 -15.59 -1.72 1.05
N LEU A 103 -16.72 -1.02 0.96
CA LEU A 103 -17.08 0.04 1.91
C LEU A 103 -17.15 -0.50 3.34
N ASN A 104 -17.89 -1.57 3.57
CA ASN A 104 -18.04 -2.16 4.90
C ASN A 104 -16.70 -2.63 5.48
N ASN A 105 -15.92 -3.40 4.72
CA ASN A 105 -14.63 -3.92 5.19
C ASN A 105 -13.65 -2.78 5.54
N ASN A 106 -13.52 -1.79 4.67
CA ASN A 106 -12.52 -0.75 4.85
C ASN A 106 -12.93 0.26 5.92
N ILE A 107 -14.17 0.74 5.89
CA ILE A 107 -14.63 1.77 6.83
C ILE A 107 -14.85 1.17 8.21
N MET A 108 -15.66 0.11 8.32
CA MET A 108 -16.01 -0.46 9.62
C MET A 108 -14.84 -1.18 10.27
N GLY A 109 -13.99 -1.87 9.47
CA GLY A 109 -12.78 -2.49 10.02
C GLY A 109 -11.80 -1.46 10.61
N THR A 110 -11.68 -0.28 9.99
CA THR A 110 -10.87 0.82 10.54
C THR A 110 -11.52 1.42 11.80
N ALA A 111 -12.82 1.67 11.78
CA ALA A 111 -13.54 2.18 12.95
C ALA A 111 -13.43 1.21 14.14
N ASN A 112 -13.61 -0.09 13.91
CA ASN A 112 -13.44 -1.11 14.94
C ASN A 112 -12.02 -1.12 15.52
N LEU A 113 -10.99 -0.98 14.69
CA LEU A 113 -9.61 -0.89 15.17
C LEU A 113 -9.40 0.31 16.09
N PHE A 114 -9.86 1.50 15.70
CA PHE A 114 -9.70 2.71 16.50
C PHE A 114 -10.50 2.66 17.81
N GLU A 115 -11.74 2.15 17.76
CA GLU A 115 -12.55 1.93 18.97
C GLU A 115 -11.95 0.87 19.88
N ALA A 116 -11.35 -0.18 19.34
CA ALA A 116 -10.70 -1.21 20.12
C ALA A 116 -9.42 -0.68 20.82
N VAL A 117 -8.63 0.18 20.14
CA VAL A 117 -7.50 0.89 20.76
C VAL A 117 -7.97 1.72 21.95
N ARG A 118 -9.04 2.51 21.76
CA ARG A 118 -9.64 3.32 22.82
C ARG A 118 -10.17 2.48 24.00
N SER A 119 -10.84 1.38 23.68
CA SER A 119 -11.43 0.47 24.68
C SER A 119 -10.36 -0.36 25.43
N ALA A 120 -9.25 -0.67 24.78
CA ALA A 120 -8.09 -1.33 25.39
C ALA A 120 -7.29 -0.37 26.29
N LYS A 121 -7.54 0.95 26.21
CA LYS A 121 -6.81 2.01 26.92
C LYS A 121 -5.30 1.98 26.66
N ILE A 122 -4.91 1.74 25.42
CA ILE A 122 -3.52 1.77 24.93
C ILE A 122 -3.33 2.99 24.04
N ASP A 123 -2.09 3.45 23.89
CA ASP A 123 -1.76 4.64 23.08
C ASP A 123 -0.65 4.34 22.05
N PRO A 124 -0.87 3.39 21.11
CA PRO A 124 0.10 3.12 20.07
C PRO A 124 0.14 4.24 19.04
N VAL A 125 1.29 4.40 18.39
CA VAL A 125 1.33 5.14 17.12
C VAL A 125 0.62 4.31 16.05
N ILE A 126 -0.32 4.91 15.31
CA ILE A 126 -1.05 4.22 14.23
C ILE A 126 -0.65 4.85 12.89
N GLN A 127 0.10 4.10 12.08
CA GLN A 127 0.29 4.44 10.68
C GLN A 127 -0.92 3.92 9.91
N LEU A 128 -1.74 4.84 9.39
CA LEU A 128 -2.92 4.54 8.60
C LEU A 128 -2.57 4.62 7.11
N CYS A 129 -2.58 3.48 6.44
CA CYS A 129 -2.37 3.41 5.00
C CYS A 129 -3.58 3.99 4.25
N SER A 130 -3.46 5.23 3.78
CA SER A 130 -4.35 5.88 2.82
C SER A 130 -3.83 5.70 1.38
N THR A 131 -4.27 6.47 0.42
CA THR A 131 -3.92 6.32 -1.00
C THR A 131 -4.03 7.64 -1.75
N SER A 132 -3.31 7.80 -2.85
CA SER A 132 -3.48 8.91 -3.79
C SER A 132 -4.87 8.95 -4.47
N GLU A 133 -5.57 7.82 -4.53
CA GLU A 133 -6.92 7.73 -5.11
C GLU A 133 -7.95 8.60 -4.39
N VAL A 134 -7.67 9.04 -3.15
CA VAL A 134 -8.54 9.96 -2.41
C VAL A 134 -8.66 11.33 -3.09
N TYR A 135 -7.65 11.74 -3.86
CA TYR A 135 -7.67 13.01 -4.61
C TYR A 135 -8.51 12.93 -5.90
N GLY A 136 -8.70 11.73 -6.45
CA GLY A 136 -9.36 11.53 -7.73
C GLY A 136 -8.61 12.18 -8.89
N GLN A 137 -9.37 12.67 -9.89
CA GLN A 137 -8.80 13.41 -11.02
C GLN A 137 -8.54 14.86 -10.61
N VAL A 138 -7.28 15.23 -10.50
CA VAL A 138 -6.83 16.58 -10.11
C VAL A 138 -6.64 17.45 -11.36
N ASP A 139 -6.98 18.74 -11.25
CA ASP A 139 -6.67 19.71 -12.30
C ASP A 139 -5.15 19.80 -12.49
N PRO A 140 -4.63 19.79 -13.75
CA PRO A 140 -3.18 19.89 -14.02
C PRO A 140 -2.49 21.09 -13.34
N GLN A 141 -3.19 22.20 -13.13
CA GLN A 141 -2.63 23.39 -12.42
C GLN A 141 -2.35 23.13 -10.92
N ASN A 142 -2.93 22.09 -10.33
CA ASN A 142 -2.73 21.68 -8.94
C ASN A 142 -1.72 20.53 -8.80
N VAL A 143 -0.93 20.28 -9.83
CA VAL A 143 0.15 19.28 -9.82
C VAL A 143 1.50 20.02 -9.70
N PRO A 144 2.41 19.57 -8.81
CA PRO A 144 2.33 18.38 -7.97
C PRO A 144 1.30 18.49 -6.84
N ILE A 145 0.61 17.35 -6.55
CA ILE A 145 -0.52 17.26 -5.63
C ILE A 145 0.00 17.39 -4.18
N LYS A 146 -0.49 18.42 -3.46
CA LYS A 146 -0.22 18.62 -2.03
C LYS A 146 -1.28 17.98 -1.15
N GLU A 147 -0.97 17.83 0.16
CA GLU A 147 -1.86 17.20 1.12
C GLU A 147 -3.15 18.00 1.41
N ASP A 148 -3.15 19.31 1.15
CA ASP A 148 -4.30 20.20 1.25
C ASP A 148 -5.19 20.22 -0.01
N CYS A 149 -4.80 19.50 -1.07
CA CYS A 149 -5.64 19.33 -2.25
C CYS A 149 -6.98 18.68 -1.87
N PRO A 150 -8.12 19.18 -2.38
CA PRO A 150 -9.44 18.60 -2.10
C PRO A 150 -9.54 17.13 -2.42
N LEU A 151 -10.20 16.36 -1.54
CA LEU A 151 -10.43 14.93 -1.75
C LEU A 151 -11.69 14.74 -2.60
N GLN A 152 -11.53 14.21 -3.81
CA GLN A 152 -12.60 13.99 -4.79
C GLN A 152 -12.55 12.54 -5.32
N PRO A 153 -12.81 11.53 -4.46
CA PRO A 153 -12.66 10.13 -4.83
C PRO A 153 -13.58 9.74 -5.99
N SER A 154 -13.02 9.06 -7.00
CA SER A 154 -13.73 8.68 -8.25
C SER A 154 -14.11 7.21 -8.34
N SER A 155 -13.97 6.43 -7.27
CA SER A 155 -14.37 5.03 -7.20
C SER A 155 -14.87 4.64 -5.81
N PRO A 156 -15.70 3.57 -5.65
CA PRO A 156 -16.12 3.11 -4.32
C PRO A 156 -14.95 2.73 -3.41
N TYR A 157 -13.86 2.19 -3.97
CA TYR A 157 -12.62 1.97 -3.23
C TYR A 157 -12.04 3.30 -2.71
N ALA A 158 -11.90 4.30 -3.57
CA ALA A 158 -11.39 5.61 -3.19
C ALA A 158 -12.26 6.29 -2.13
N VAL A 159 -13.61 6.17 -2.23
CA VAL A 159 -14.55 6.63 -1.18
C VAL A 159 -14.27 5.95 0.14
N SER A 160 -14.08 4.62 0.16
CA SER A 160 -13.76 3.89 1.39
C SER A 160 -12.45 4.36 2.02
N LYS A 161 -11.44 4.65 1.21
CA LYS A 161 -10.13 5.14 1.66
C LYS A 161 -10.20 6.59 2.15
N THR A 162 -11.03 7.43 1.51
CA THR A 162 -11.31 8.79 1.98
C THR A 162 -12.00 8.77 3.35
N ALA A 163 -12.96 7.87 3.54
CA ALA A 163 -13.59 7.69 4.84
C ALA A 163 -12.58 7.25 5.93
N GLN A 164 -11.69 6.29 5.61
CA GLN A 164 -10.61 5.90 6.53
C GLN A 164 -9.68 7.07 6.88
N ASP A 165 -9.28 7.88 5.88
CA ASP A 165 -8.42 9.06 6.04
C ASP A 165 -9.07 10.07 7.00
N HIS A 166 -10.37 10.37 6.80
CA HIS A 166 -11.12 11.26 7.69
C HIS A 166 -11.36 10.65 9.09
N LEU A 167 -11.64 9.35 9.21
CA LEU A 167 -11.70 8.68 10.50
C LEU A 167 -10.37 8.86 11.26
N GLY A 168 -9.23 8.67 10.59
CA GLY A 168 -7.92 8.89 11.19
C GLY A 168 -7.74 10.31 11.73
N PHE A 169 -8.18 11.32 11.00
CA PHE A 169 -8.18 12.71 11.47
C PHE A 169 -9.12 12.92 12.66
N THR A 170 -10.35 12.39 12.58
CA THR A 170 -11.37 12.55 13.61
C THR A 170 -10.95 11.90 14.93
N TYR A 171 -10.42 10.67 14.88
CA TYR A 171 -10.00 9.98 16.10
C TYR A 171 -8.78 10.62 16.76
N TRP A 172 -7.85 11.14 15.96
CA TRP A 172 -6.79 12.00 16.50
C TRP A 172 -7.38 13.25 17.18
N ARG A 173 -8.28 13.97 16.52
CA ARG A 173 -8.81 15.26 16.98
C ARG A 173 -9.70 15.15 18.19
N CYS A 174 -10.53 14.10 18.27
CA CYS A 174 -11.57 13.93 19.30
C CYS A 174 -11.12 13.05 20.47
N TYR A 175 -10.16 12.15 20.22
CA TYR A 175 -9.77 11.12 21.20
C TYR A 175 -8.26 11.06 21.43
N ASP A 176 -7.48 12.00 20.90
CA ASP A 176 -6.02 12.13 21.03
C ASP A 176 -5.22 10.89 20.57
N GLN A 177 -5.82 10.01 19.75
CA GLN A 177 -5.09 8.86 19.21
C GLN A 177 -3.93 9.29 18.29
N GLN A 178 -2.79 8.62 18.40
CA GLN A 178 -1.56 8.98 17.68
C GLN A 178 -1.57 8.51 16.23
N ILE A 179 -2.50 9.00 15.40
CA ILE A 179 -2.74 8.54 14.02
C ILE A 179 -2.02 9.39 13.00
N ILE A 180 -1.21 8.76 12.15
CA ILE A 180 -0.47 9.35 11.04
C ILE A 180 -1.07 8.79 9.74
N ARG A 181 -1.52 9.65 8.83
CA ARG A 181 -2.16 9.25 7.58
C ARG A 181 -1.14 9.34 6.45
N THR A 182 -0.85 8.21 5.77
CA THR A 182 0.06 8.18 4.64
C THR A 182 -0.71 7.96 3.34
N ARG A 183 -0.71 8.95 2.45
CA ARG A 183 -1.33 8.89 1.12
C ARG A 183 -0.31 8.40 0.12
N MET A 184 -0.25 7.06 0.00
CA MET A 184 0.69 6.40 -0.89
C MET A 184 0.26 6.56 -2.35
N PHE A 185 1.20 7.00 -3.19
CA PHE A 185 1.09 6.98 -4.64
C PHE A 185 1.54 5.62 -5.19
N ALA A 186 1.68 5.49 -6.51
CA ALA A 186 1.94 4.20 -7.09
C ALA A 186 3.34 3.64 -6.72
N TYR A 187 3.40 2.32 -6.53
CA TYR A 187 4.64 1.60 -6.28
C TYR A 187 4.64 0.22 -6.94
N PHE A 188 5.82 -0.24 -7.30
CA PHE A 188 6.02 -1.59 -7.80
C PHE A 188 5.85 -2.59 -6.67
N ASN A 189 4.99 -3.60 -6.85
CA ASN A 189 4.82 -4.65 -5.87
C ASN A 189 4.68 -6.01 -6.54
N PRO A 190 5.76 -6.80 -6.58
CA PRO A 190 5.76 -8.11 -7.24
C PRO A 190 4.70 -9.08 -6.73
N ARG A 191 4.32 -8.99 -5.45
CA ARG A 191 3.33 -9.87 -4.80
C ARG A 191 1.88 -9.44 -5.06
N ARG A 192 1.66 -8.31 -5.76
CA ARG A 192 0.32 -7.76 -6.01
C ARG A 192 -0.07 -7.89 -7.47
N THR A 193 -0.89 -8.87 -7.80
CA THR A 193 -1.19 -9.28 -9.18
C THR A 193 -2.18 -8.38 -9.93
N ASP A 194 -2.88 -7.49 -9.24
CA ASP A 194 -3.90 -6.59 -9.78
C ASP A 194 -3.35 -5.22 -10.23
N LEU A 195 -2.05 -4.96 -10.06
CA LEU A 195 -1.42 -3.74 -10.55
C LEU A 195 -1.03 -3.87 -12.02
N PHE A 196 -1.15 -2.78 -12.79
CA PHE A 196 -0.74 -2.75 -14.21
C PHE A 196 0.73 -3.12 -14.39
N SER A 197 1.62 -2.60 -13.53
CA SER A 197 3.06 -2.88 -13.58
C SER A 197 3.37 -4.36 -13.39
N THR A 198 2.72 -4.99 -12.43
CA THR A 198 2.88 -6.43 -12.16
C THR A 198 2.24 -7.27 -13.26
N SER A 199 1.10 -6.84 -13.81
CA SER A 199 0.46 -7.48 -14.96
C SER A 199 1.40 -7.49 -16.17
N PHE A 200 2.05 -6.37 -16.49
CA PHE A 200 2.99 -6.29 -17.60
C PHE A 200 4.21 -7.20 -17.40
N ALA A 201 4.87 -7.12 -16.25
CA ALA A 201 6.03 -7.96 -15.96
C ALA A 201 5.70 -9.46 -15.99
N ARG A 202 4.52 -9.85 -15.45
CA ARG A 202 4.05 -11.22 -15.52
C ARG A 202 3.80 -11.69 -16.95
N GLN A 203 3.15 -10.86 -17.77
CA GLN A 203 2.88 -11.19 -19.17
C GLN A 203 4.19 -11.31 -19.97
N VAL A 204 5.17 -10.41 -19.76
CA VAL A 204 6.51 -10.53 -20.37
C VAL A 204 7.16 -11.87 -19.99
N ALA A 205 7.17 -12.24 -18.70
CA ALA A 205 7.73 -13.52 -18.26
C ALA A 205 7.00 -14.73 -18.87
N LEU A 206 5.66 -14.66 -19.03
CA LEU A 206 4.88 -15.72 -19.70
C LEU A 206 5.20 -15.83 -21.19
N ILE A 207 5.43 -14.71 -21.89
CA ILE A 207 5.82 -14.69 -23.30
C ILE A 207 7.22 -15.27 -23.46
N GLU A 208 8.17 -14.88 -22.63
CA GLU A 208 9.53 -15.45 -22.60
C GLU A 208 9.50 -16.98 -22.37
N ALA A 209 8.56 -17.47 -21.57
CA ALA A 209 8.37 -18.92 -21.31
C ALA A 209 7.56 -19.64 -22.41
N GLY A 210 7.13 -18.96 -23.48
CA GLY A 210 6.31 -19.51 -24.54
C GLY A 210 4.87 -19.89 -24.12
N LYS A 211 4.38 -19.31 -23.02
CA LYS A 211 3.04 -19.56 -22.44
C LYS A 211 1.99 -18.51 -22.81
N GLN A 212 2.41 -17.43 -23.46
CA GLN A 212 1.56 -16.34 -23.95
C GLN A 212 2.15 -15.78 -25.23
N GLU A 213 1.32 -15.31 -26.17
CA GLU A 213 1.77 -14.81 -27.47
C GLU A 213 1.95 -13.30 -27.50
N GLU A 214 1.11 -12.54 -26.78
CA GLU A 214 1.10 -11.08 -26.80
C GLU A 214 0.77 -10.49 -25.42
N LEU A 215 1.22 -9.27 -25.17
CA LEU A 215 0.92 -8.50 -23.97
C LEU A 215 -0.35 -7.67 -24.18
N LEU A 216 -1.32 -7.81 -23.28
CA LEU A 216 -2.56 -7.02 -23.29
C LEU A 216 -2.46 -5.87 -22.28
N HIS A 217 -2.82 -4.67 -22.70
CA HIS A 217 -2.77 -3.48 -21.85
C HIS A 217 -4.00 -2.57 -22.02
N GLY A 218 -4.23 -1.70 -21.03
CA GLY A 218 -5.21 -0.62 -21.10
C GLY A 218 -4.58 0.69 -21.57
N ASN A 219 -4.94 1.80 -20.89
CA ASN A 219 -4.40 3.13 -21.18
C ASN A 219 -2.90 3.24 -20.82
N LEU A 220 -2.07 3.62 -21.78
CA LEU A 220 -0.62 3.82 -21.60
C LEU A 220 -0.23 5.29 -21.39
N ASP A 221 -1.15 6.24 -21.56
CA ASP A 221 -0.85 7.69 -21.51
C ASP A 221 -0.92 8.26 -20.08
N SER A 222 -1.46 7.50 -19.13
CA SER A 222 -1.54 7.95 -17.74
C SER A 222 -0.14 8.17 -17.15
N VAL A 223 0.03 9.28 -16.41
CA VAL A 223 1.29 9.66 -15.78
C VAL A 223 1.25 9.35 -14.28
N ARG A 224 2.28 8.69 -13.80
CA ARG A 224 2.44 8.27 -12.40
C ARG A 224 3.86 8.54 -11.92
N THR A 225 4.02 8.69 -10.60
CA THR A 225 5.32 8.43 -9.96
C THR A 225 5.32 6.99 -9.44
N MET A 226 6.48 6.34 -9.55
CA MET A 226 6.63 4.94 -9.11
C MET A 226 7.82 4.83 -8.16
N ILE A 227 7.67 4.06 -7.08
CA ILE A 227 8.77 3.68 -6.19
C ILE A 227 8.81 2.17 -6.01
N ASP A 228 9.92 1.65 -5.55
CA ASP A 228 10.05 0.23 -5.18
C ASP A 228 9.21 -0.08 -3.93
N VAL A 229 8.65 -1.28 -3.83
CA VAL A 229 7.91 -1.71 -2.64
C VAL A 229 8.75 -1.65 -1.36
N ARG A 230 10.06 -1.91 -1.47
CA ARG A 230 11.00 -1.85 -0.34
C ARG A 230 11.12 -0.42 0.19
N ASP A 231 11.22 0.57 -0.69
CA ASP A 231 11.21 1.99 -0.33
C ASP A 231 9.84 2.45 0.18
N ALA A 232 8.75 1.93 -0.40
CA ALA A 232 7.40 2.21 0.06
C ALA A 232 7.18 1.71 1.51
N MET A 233 7.63 0.51 1.83
CA MET A 233 7.48 -0.04 3.19
C MET A 233 8.41 0.63 4.20
N LYS A 234 9.64 0.98 3.79
CA LYS A 234 10.51 1.84 4.58
C LYS A 234 9.85 3.17 4.91
N SER A 235 9.15 3.80 3.95
CA SER A 235 8.45 5.06 4.19
C SER A 235 7.32 4.95 5.24
N TYR A 236 6.64 3.81 5.34
CA TYR A 236 5.65 3.58 6.40
C TYR A 236 6.29 3.48 7.78
N TRP A 237 7.44 2.82 7.87
CA TRP A 237 8.23 2.80 9.10
C TRP A 237 8.69 4.21 9.48
N ASP A 238 9.32 4.93 8.55
CA ASP A 238 9.82 6.29 8.79
C ASP A 238 8.66 7.24 9.17
N ALA A 239 7.49 7.11 8.56
CA ALA A 239 6.32 7.87 8.95
C ALA A 239 5.96 7.65 10.43
N SER A 240 5.94 6.40 10.89
CA SER A 240 5.63 6.09 12.29
C SER A 240 6.66 6.65 13.26
N VAL A 241 7.94 6.66 12.87
CA VAL A 241 9.05 7.15 13.70
C VAL A 241 9.07 8.68 13.79
N PHE A 242 8.89 9.39 12.68
CA PHE A 242 9.20 10.82 12.59
C PHE A 242 7.98 11.72 12.41
N CYS A 243 6.93 11.28 11.72
CA CYS A 243 5.81 12.13 11.34
C CYS A 243 4.89 12.51 12.51
N LYS A 244 4.16 13.61 12.35
CA LYS A 244 3.26 14.14 13.38
C LYS A 244 1.89 13.45 13.33
N PRO A 245 1.36 12.98 14.45
CA PRO A 245 -0.02 12.54 14.54
C PRO A 245 -1.00 13.65 14.12
N GLY A 246 -2.12 13.24 13.53
CA GLY A 246 -3.14 14.13 13.00
C GLY A 246 -2.86 14.64 11.59
N GLU A 247 -1.63 14.53 11.10
CA GLU A 247 -1.22 15.01 9.79
C GLU A 247 -1.36 13.93 8.70
N ALA A 248 -1.54 14.39 7.45
CA ALA A 248 -1.43 13.56 6.27
C ALA A 248 -0.09 13.82 5.56
N TYR A 249 0.46 12.79 4.94
CA TYR A 249 1.72 12.85 4.19
C TYR A 249 1.58 12.12 2.87
N ASN A 250 1.90 12.82 1.77
CA ASN A 250 2.04 12.19 0.47
C ASN A 250 3.36 11.41 0.38
N ILE A 251 3.30 10.19 -0.13
CA ILE A 251 4.46 9.34 -0.36
C ILE A 251 4.44 8.88 -1.81
N GLY A 252 5.52 9.12 -2.54
CA GLY A 252 5.64 8.75 -3.95
C GLY A 252 7.07 8.85 -4.46
N GLY A 253 7.26 8.47 -5.72
CA GLY A 253 8.57 8.48 -6.36
C GLY A 253 8.99 9.88 -6.81
N PRO A 254 10.30 10.09 -6.95
CA PRO A 254 10.86 11.35 -7.42
C PRO A 254 10.70 11.54 -8.94
N LYS A 255 10.49 10.45 -9.70
CA LYS A 255 10.41 10.47 -11.16
C LYS A 255 8.98 10.18 -11.62
N SER A 256 8.45 11.07 -12.46
CA SER A 256 7.18 10.85 -13.15
C SER A 256 7.42 10.10 -14.46
N ILE A 257 6.59 9.11 -14.75
CA ILE A 257 6.64 8.31 -15.96
C ILE A 257 5.26 8.19 -16.59
N LYS A 258 5.19 8.05 -17.90
CA LYS A 258 4.02 7.48 -18.58
C LYS A 258 4.01 5.95 -18.38
N ILE A 259 2.82 5.37 -18.28
CA ILE A 259 2.70 3.90 -18.18
C ILE A 259 3.32 3.20 -19.40
N GLY A 260 3.26 3.83 -20.57
CA GLY A 260 3.93 3.33 -21.79
C GLY A 260 5.45 3.23 -21.66
N GLU A 261 6.10 4.15 -20.94
CA GLU A 261 7.55 4.08 -20.70
C GLU A 261 7.94 2.84 -19.89
N LEU A 262 7.12 2.43 -18.91
CA LEU A 262 7.34 1.17 -18.21
C LEU A 262 7.28 -0.04 -19.15
N LEU A 263 6.30 -0.06 -20.06
CA LEU A 263 6.19 -1.15 -21.05
C LEU A 263 7.42 -1.22 -21.94
N GLU A 264 7.92 -0.08 -22.41
CA GLU A 264 9.13 -0.05 -23.25
C GLU A 264 10.39 -0.52 -22.49
N VAL A 265 10.53 -0.15 -21.20
CA VAL A 265 11.65 -0.67 -20.39
C VAL A 265 11.53 -2.19 -20.20
N LEU A 266 10.32 -2.72 -19.95
CA LEU A 266 10.11 -4.17 -19.87
C LEU A 266 10.44 -4.88 -21.19
N LYS A 267 10.08 -4.31 -22.35
CA LYS A 267 10.44 -4.85 -23.67
C LYS A 267 11.95 -4.87 -23.89
N GLN A 268 12.66 -3.83 -23.44
CA GLN A 268 14.13 -3.77 -23.53
C GLN A 268 14.83 -4.81 -22.64
N LEU A 269 14.24 -5.14 -21.48
CA LEU A 269 14.74 -6.16 -20.57
C LEU A 269 14.34 -7.59 -20.96
N ALA A 270 13.42 -7.73 -21.89
CA ALA A 270 12.93 -9.03 -22.33
C ALA A 270 13.95 -9.77 -23.20
N ASN A 271 13.94 -11.11 -23.12
CA ASN A 271 14.82 -12.00 -23.90
C ASN A 271 14.29 -12.31 -25.31
N CYS A 272 13.09 -11.85 -25.65
CA CYS A 272 12.43 -12.03 -26.92
C CYS A 272 11.58 -10.81 -27.30
N GLU A 273 11.08 -10.76 -28.51
CA GLU A 273 10.13 -9.74 -28.94
C GLU A 273 8.82 -9.87 -28.14
N ILE A 274 8.28 -8.74 -27.69
CA ILE A 274 7.04 -8.66 -26.91
C ILE A 274 5.98 -7.91 -27.72
N PRO A 275 5.17 -8.59 -28.54
CA PRO A 275 4.01 -7.99 -29.20
C PRO A 275 3.03 -7.48 -28.14
N SER A 276 2.43 -6.32 -28.39
CA SER A 276 1.48 -5.75 -27.43
C SER A 276 0.31 -5.07 -28.13
N ARG A 277 -0.90 -5.17 -27.53
CA ARG A 277 -2.08 -4.47 -28.02
C ARG A 277 -3.01 -4.02 -26.89
N VAL A 278 -3.84 -3.03 -27.20
CA VAL A 278 -4.89 -2.56 -26.31
C VAL A 278 -5.97 -3.64 -26.16
N ASN A 279 -6.36 -3.93 -24.91
CA ASN A 279 -7.58 -4.66 -24.61
C ASN A 279 -8.62 -3.66 -24.06
N PRO A 280 -9.76 -3.44 -24.77
CA PRO A 280 -10.80 -2.50 -24.35
C PRO A 280 -11.38 -2.81 -22.97
N GLU A 281 -11.42 -4.07 -22.55
CA GLU A 281 -11.91 -4.49 -21.22
C GLU A 281 -11.04 -3.98 -20.07
N LEU A 282 -9.78 -3.60 -20.35
CA LEU A 282 -8.88 -3.02 -19.35
C LEU A 282 -8.99 -1.48 -19.24
N LEU A 283 -9.83 -0.85 -20.08
CA LEU A 283 -10.09 0.58 -19.99
C LEU A 283 -11.10 0.86 -18.89
N ARG A 284 -10.76 1.73 -17.94
CA ARG A 284 -11.64 2.08 -16.82
C ARG A 284 -12.70 3.10 -17.23
N PRO A 285 -13.94 3.02 -16.69
CA PRO A 285 -14.97 4.03 -16.92
C PRO A 285 -14.59 5.44 -16.48
N ALA A 286 -13.80 5.53 -15.40
CA ALA A 286 -13.20 6.76 -14.89
C ALA A 286 -11.72 6.50 -14.59
N ASP A 287 -10.84 7.00 -15.44
CA ASP A 287 -9.40 6.86 -15.26
C ASP A 287 -8.82 8.15 -14.68
N VAL A 288 -8.04 8.00 -13.62
CA VAL A 288 -7.23 9.10 -13.07
C VAL A 288 -5.92 9.13 -13.85
N THR A 289 -5.76 10.12 -14.73
CA THR A 289 -4.68 10.13 -15.72
C THR A 289 -3.40 10.79 -15.22
N LEU A 290 -3.47 11.60 -14.15
CA LEU A 290 -2.35 12.38 -13.66
C LEU A 290 -2.24 12.27 -12.12
N GLN A 291 -1.20 11.59 -11.63
CA GLN A 291 -0.94 11.42 -10.21
C GLN A 291 0.54 11.64 -9.90
N ILE A 292 0.90 12.90 -9.65
CA ILE A 292 2.25 13.33 -9.28
C ILE A 292 2.16 14.04 -7.93
N PRO A 293 2.73 13.46 -6.85
CA PRO A 293 2.69 14.08 -5.51
C PRO A 293 3.72 15.18 -5.34
N ASP A 294 3.42 16.14 -4.47
CA ASP A 294 4.42 16.85 -3.70
C ASP A 294 4.74 16.02 -2.44
N ILE A 295 5.96 15.54 -2.31
CA ILE A 295 6.43 14.75 -1.17
C ILE A 295 7.30 15.56 -0.21
N SER A 296 7.46 16.85 -0.45
CA SER A 296 8.40 17.71 0.30
C SER A 296 8.10 17.73 1.80
N LYS A 297 6.83 17.71 2.19
CA LYS A 297 6.42 17.63 3.60
C LYS A 297 6.94 16.35 4.28
N PHE A 298 6.79 15.20 3.63
CA PHE A 298 7.27 13.92 4.13
C PHE A 298 8.80 13.90 4.23
N VAL A 299 9.48 14.35 3.18
CA VAL A 299 10.96 14.42 3.15
C VAL A 299 11.51 15.36 4.22
N GLN A 300 10.88 16.51 4.46
CA GLN A 300 11.29 17.46 5.51
C GLN A 300 11.18 16.87 6.92
N GLU A 301 10.15 16.07 7.19
CA GLU A 301 9.96 15.44 8.52
C GLU A 301 10.88 14.24 8.74
N THR A 302 11.16 13.44 7.69
CA THR A 302 11.80 12.13 7.82
C THR A 302 13.23 12.07 7.28
N GLY A 303 13.60 12.97 6.38
CA GLY A 303 14.84 12.84 5.59
C GLY A 303 14.79 11.68 4.58
N TRP A 304 13.61 11.10 4.32
CA TRP A 304 13.44 9.94 3.45
C TRP A 304 13.91 10.20 2.01
N GLN A 305 14.58 9.22 1.44
CA GLN A 305 14.97 9.19 0.03
C GLN A 305 14.75 7.78 -0.50
N ALA A 306 14.32 7.68 -1.76
CA ALA A 306 14.25 6.41 -2.47
C ALA A 306 15.67 5.86 -2.66
N LYS A 307 15.87 4.57 -2.33
CA LYS A 307 17.13 3.86 -2.48
C LYS A 307 17.27 3.21 -3.85
N TYR A 308 16.15 2.71 -4.39
CA TYR A 308 16.13 1.95 -5.64
C TYR A 308 15.73 2.85 -6.80
N SER A 309 16.47 2.77 -7.91
CA SER A 309 16.12 3.43 -9.16
C SER A 309 14.86 2.81 -9.78
N PHE A 310 14.29 3.49 -10.76
CA PHE A 310 13.16 2.98 -11.54
C PHE A 310 13.55 1.69 -12.28
N GLU A 311 14.70 1.69 -12.90
CA GLU A 311 15.25 0.59 -13.69
C GLU A 311 15.49 -0.65 -12.82
N GLU A 312 16.14 -0.50 -11.67
CA GLU A 312 16.33 -1.59 -10.68
C GLU A 312 15.00 -2.17 -10.18
N SER A 313 13.99 -1.31 -10.00
CA SER A 313 12.67 -1.73 -9.53
C SER A 313 11.92 -2.53 -10.60
N VAL A 314 12.02 -2.13 -11.87
CA VAL A 314 11.43 -2.85 -13.01
C VAL A 314 12.11 -4.20 -13.23
N GLU A 315 13.44 -4.23 -13.16
CA GLU A 315 14.21 -5.47 -13.28
C GLU A 315 13.87 -6.44 -12.13
N HIS A 316 13.81 -5.95 -10.89
CA HIS A 316 13.38 -6.74 -9.73
C HIS A 316 11.98 -7.33 -9.94
N LEU A 317 11.04 -6.52 -10.43
CA LEU A 317 9.67 -6.95 -10.71
C LEU A 317 9.62 -8.05 -11.78
N LEU A 318 10.36 -7.89 -12.89
CA LEU A 318 10.41 -8.87 -13.97
C LEU A 318 11.05 -10.18 -13.51
N ASN A 319 12.19 -10.11 -12.81
CA ASN A 319 12.91 -11.30 -12.32
C ASN A 319 12.10 -12.08 -11.29
N PHE A 320 11.30 -11.41 -10.44
CA PHE A 320 10.37 -12.09 -9.55
C PHE A 320 9.37 -12.97 -10.33
N TRP A 321 8.85 -12.47 -11.46
CA TRP A 321 7.89 -13.23 -12.27
C TRP A 321 8.54 -14.30 -13.14
N ARG A 322 9.75 -14.07 -13.64
CA ARG A 322 10.54 -15.13 -14.32
C ARG A 322 10.75 -16.35 -13.46
N ASN A 323 10.93 -16.15 -12.14
CA ASN A 323 11.08 -17.25 -11.19
C ASN A 323 9.75 -17.94 -10.81
N LYS A 324 8.60 -17.39 -11.23
CA LYS A 324 7.26 -17.90 -10.86
C LYS A 324 6.49 -18.54 -12.01
N VAL A 325 6.85 -18.27 -13.25
CA VAL A 325 6.17 -18.78 -14.46
C VAL A 325 6.96 -19.91 -15.13
#